data_4393c9f69c5c3744c815f7d1fec7ae1c
#
_entry.id   4393c9f69c5c3744c815f7d1fec7ae1c
#
_cell.length_a   1.000
_cell.length_b   1.000
_cell.length_c   1.000
_cell.angle_alpha   90.00
_cell.angle_beta   90.00
_cell.angle_gamma   90.00
#
_symmetry.space_group_name_H-M   'P 1'
#
loop_
_entity.id
_entity.type
_entity.pdbx_description
1 polymer ?
#
loop_
_entity_poly.entity_id
_entity_poly.type
_entity_poly.pdbx_seq_one_letter_code
_entity_poly.pdbx_strand_id
1 'polypeptide(L)' 'MFKIIGRYNTDTFEIIDSANNYDDAIALLYEYKLSFGNKWVLEVVEE' A
#
# COMPACT_ATOMS: atom_id res chain seq x y z
N MET A 1 11.58 -6.40 5.40
CA MET A 1 10.57 -5.37 5.64
C MET A 1 9.67 -5.21 4.44
N PHE A 2 8.42 -4.87 4.66
CA PHE A 2 7.44 -4.72 3.59
C PHE A 2 6.96 -3.29 3.54
N LYS A 3 6.74 -2.79 2.34
CA LYS A 3 6.24 -1.44 2.14
C LYS A 3 4.91 -1.48 1.41
N ILE A 4 4.02 -0.58 1.79
CA ILE A 4 2.78 -0.36 1.08
C ILE A 4 3.02 0.82 0.15
N ILE A 5 2.86 0.60 -1.14
CA ILE A 5 3.00 1.66 -2.14
C ILE A 5 1.66 1.92 -2.78
N GLY A 6 1.46 3.15 -3.19
CA GLY A 6 0.21 3.55 -3.82
C GLY A 6 0.48 4.42 -5.02
N ARG A 7 -0.45 4.37 -5.97
CA ARG A 7 -0.38 5.15 -7.18
C ARG A 7 -1.77 5.65 -7.53
N TYR A 8 -1.86 6.93 -7.82
CA TYR A 8 -3.12 7.56 -8.18
C TYR A 8 -3.14 7.73 -9.70
N ASN A 9 -4.10 7.07 -10.35
CA ASN A 9 -4.19 7.08 -11.82
C ASN A 9 -2.90 6.53 -12.42
N THR A 10 -2.24 7.33 -13.26
CA THR A 10 -1.00 6.94 -13.93
C THR A 10 0.21 7.66 -13.34
N ASP A 11 0.04 8.28 -12.18
CA ASP A 11 1.14 8.96 -11.52
C ASP A 11 2.15 7.96 -10.98
N THR A 12 3.33 8.48 -10.62
CA THR A 12 4.34 7.64 -9.99
C THR A 12 3.85 7.19 -8.63
N PHE A 13 4.32 6.02 -8.21
CA PHE A 13 3.92 5.49 -6.92
C PHE A 13 4.57 6.26 -5.78
N GLU A 14 3.92 6.20 -4.62
CA GLU A 14 4.43 6.77 -3.39
C GLU A 14 4.45 5.71 -2.32
N ILE A 15 5.39 5.81 -1.39
CA ILE A 15 5.42 4.91 -0.24
C ILE A 15 4.43 5.46 0.78
N ILE A 16 3.42 4.65 1.10
CA ILE A 16 2.36 5.04 2.02
C ILE A 16 2.76 4.69 3.46
N ASP A 17 3.26 3.46 3.66
CA ASP A 17 3.56 2.97 4.99
C ASP A 17 4.51 1.77 4.86
N SER A 18 4.91 1.23 5.99
CA SER A 18 5.75 0.05 6.02
C SER A 18 5.34 -0.84 7.19
N ALA A 19 5.73 -2.10 7.11
CA ALA A 19 5.44 -3.09 8.14
C ALA A 19 6.61 -4.06 8.27
N ASN A 20 6.75 -4.65 9.44
CA ASN A 20 7.86 -5.57 9.71
C ASN A 20 7.63 -6.95 9.11
N ASN A 21 6.39 -7.36 8.95
CA ASN A 21 6.09 -8.68 8.42
C ASN A 21 4.94 -8.58 7.42
N TYR A 22 4.74 -9.67 6.68
CA TYR A 22 3.78 -9.70 5.61
C TYR A 22 2.34 -9.57 6.11
N ASP A 23 2.02 -10.26 7.20
CA ASP A 23 0.67 -10.22 7.74
C ASP A 23 0.25 -8.81 8.14
N ASP A 24 1.15 -8.09 8.79
CA ASP A 24 0.88 -6.70 9.14
C ASP A 24 0.74 -5.82 7.90
N ALA A 25 1.57 -6.07 6.90
CA ALA A 25 1.50 -5.31 5.66
C ALA A 25 0.15 -5.49 4.96
N ILE A 26 -0.33 -6.73 4.92
CA ILE A 26 -1.62 -7.02 4.30
C ILE A 26 -2.77 -6.34 5.07
N ALA A 27 -2.70 -6.35 6.38
CA ALA A 27 -3.72 -5.68 7.20
C ALA A 27 -3.74 -4.18 6.89
N LEU A 28 -2.56 -3.55 6.82
CA LEU A 28 -2.47 -2.14 6.46
C LEU A 28 -2.99 -1.89 5.06
N LEU A 29 -2.68 -2.77 4.12
CA LEU A 29 -3.12 -2.63 2.74
C LEU A 29 -4.65 -2.56 2.67
N TYR A 30 -5.34 -3.45 3.37
CA TYR A 30 -6.80 -3.44 3.38
C TYR A 30 -7.36 -2.16 3.98
N GLU A 31 -6.78 -1.69 5.06
CA GLU A 31 -7.22 -0.45 5.68
C GLU A 31 -7.06 0.74 4.73
N TYR A 32 -5.91 0.81 4.06
CA TYR A 32 -5.68 1.90 3.12
C TYR A 32 -6.57 1.81 1.89
N LYS A 33 -6.87 0.61 1.43
CA LYS A 33 -7.80 0.45 0.32
C LYS A 33 -9.18 1.03 0.65
N LEU A 34 -9.63 0.82 1.86
CA LEU A 34 -10.91 1.36 2.29
C LEU A 34 -10.87 2.89 2.38
N SER A 35 -9.75 3.43 2.83
CA SER A 35 -9.60 4.87 3.01
C SER A 35 -9.38 5.61 1.69
N PHE A 36 -8.59 5.02 0.80
CA PHE A 36 -8.17 5.71 -0.42
C PHE A 36 -9.17 5.57 -1.56
N GLY A 37 -9.94 4.50 -1.58
CA GLY A 37 -10.96 4.30 -2.59
C GLY A 37 -10.42 3.66 -3.86
N ASN A 38 -11.25 3.67 -4.91
CA ASN A 38 -10.98 2.93 -6.15
C ASN A 38 -9.92 3.55 -7.03
N LYS A 39 -9.65 4.81 -6.87
CA LYS A 39 -8.76 5.53 -7.78
C LYS A 39 -7.30 5.27 -7.49
N TRP A 40 -7.00 4.71 -6.34
CA TRP A 40 -5.64 4.38 -5.94
C TRP A 40 -5.38 2.91 -6.17
N VAL A 41 -4.23 2.62 -6.75
CA VAL A 41 -3.74 1.25 -6.86
C VAL A 41 -2.72 1.06 -5.76
N LEU A 42 -3.03 0.16 -4.84
CA LEU A 42 -2.18 -0.09 -3.67
C LEU A 42 -1.63 -1.50 -3.73
N GLU A 43 -0.38 -1.66 -3.36
CA GLU A 43 0.22 -2.99 -3.32
C GLU A 43 1.32 -3.06 -2.27
N VAL A 44 1.65 -4.28 -1.87
CA VAL A 44 2.71 -4.57 -0.92
C VAL A 44 3.92 -5.03 -1.70
N VAL A 45 5.07 -4.46 -1.37
CA VAL A 45 6.34 -4.90 -1.96
C VAL A 45 7.28 -5.25 -0.84
N GLU A 46 8.08 -6.27 -1.06
CA GLU A 46 9.12 -6.67 -0.12
C GLU A 46 10.41 -5.93 -0.44
N GLU A 47 11.05 -5.45 0.61
CA GLU A 47 12.29 -4.73 0.45
C GLU A 47 13.47 -5.48 1.02
#